data_4feea4bbc0903f451a34c2591974f961
#
_entry.id   4feea4bbc0903f451a34c2591974f961
#
_cell.length_a   1.000
_cell.length_b   1.000
_cell.length_c   1.000
_cell.angle_alpha   90.00
_cell.angle_beta   90.00
_cell.angle_gamma   90.00
#
_symmetry.space_group_name_H-M   'P 1'
#
loop_
_entity.id
_entity.type
_entity.pdbx_description
1 polymer ?
#
loop_
_entity_poly.entity_id
_entity_poly.type
_entity_poly.pdbx_seq_one_letter_code
_entity_poly.pdbx_strand_id
1 'polypeptide(L)'
;MPESTQPMDSSSLPKVSCLTVTANRKHLMKRAVRCFRNQTYQNKELVIVDDGDEDLDEVLAPLSPDQVHYVKLEKKPENTLGKLRNRSLEEADGDFLVQWDDDDWYHPDRIAVQAQTLMDGYDACCLSGALMHLDEQPYMQHPYVGYLPDGIPGSIMHRADEGIRYPHTRRAEDTVYLKEWMDRRYLQLPDKHSHLFIRCYHGSNTWEKDHFLRRIRNNPQDALLYFWHKMIKGKLFDHPKFQLTDEQREAFRMYLEDSRELDLLPTEH
;
A
#
# COMPACT_ATOMS: atom_id res chain seq x y z
N MET A 1 -19.25 1.31 35.84
CA MET A 1 -18.01 0.55 35.98
C MET A 1 -17.46 0.40 34.58
N PRO A 2 -16.28 0.91 34.21
CA PRO A 2 -15.70 0.64 32.89
C PRO A 2 -15.24 -0.82 32.86
N GLU A 3 -15.73 -1.58 31.88
CA GLU A 3 -15.23 -2.91 31.57
C GLU A 3 -13.74 -2.83 31.27
N SER A 4 -12.95 -3.57 32.03
CA SER A 4 -11.53 -3.75 31.77
C SER A 4 -11.38 -4.59 30.50
N THR A 5 -11.07 -3.96 29.39
CA THR A 5 -10.56 -4.63 28.19
C THR A 5 -9.26 -5.32 28.55
N GLN A 6 -9.30 -6.62 28.79
CA GLN A 6 -8.07 -7.43 28.85
C GLN A 6 -7.39 -7.35 27.47
N PRO A 7 -6.06 -7.24 27.39
CA PRO A 7 -5.35 -7.36 26.12
C PRO A 7 -5.63 -8.76 25.56
N MET A 8 -6.16 -8.82 24.33
CA MET A 8 -6.36 -10.08 23.62
C MET A 8 -5.00 -10.78 23.47
N ASP A 9 -4.99 -12.07 23.78
CA ASP A 9 -3.81 -12.90 23.61
C ASP A 9 -3.41 -12.89 22.13
N SER A 10 -2.19 -12.51 21.82
CA SER A 10 -1.68 -12.40 20.44
C SER A 10 -1.77 -13.73 19.66
N SER A 11 -1.82 -14.88 20.36
CA SER A 11 -2.00 -16.21 19.76
C SER A 11 -3.44 -16.48 19.28
N SER A 12 -4.42 -15.63 19.64
CA SER A 12 -5.83 -15.75 19.25
C SER A 12 -6.21 -14.88 18.03
N LEU A 13 -5.31 -14.01 17.58
CA LEU A 13 -5.57 -13.14 16.43
C LEU A 13 -5.37 -13.91 15.11
N PRO A 14 -6.21 -13.70 14.07
CA PRO A 14 -5.99 -14.24 12.74
C PRO A 14 -4.60 -13.89 12.20
N LYS A 15 -3.95 -14.81 11.49
CA LYS A 15 -2.66 -14.55 10.84
C LYS A 15 -2.87 -13.69 9.59
N VAL A 16 -2.02 -12.67 9.40
CA VAL A 16 -2.04 -11.80 8.21
C VAL A 16 -0.80 -12.03 7.37
N SER A 17 -0.96 -12.43 6.10
CA SER A 17 0.12 -12.49 5.11
C SER A 17 0.18 -11.19 4.31
N CYS A 18 1.30 -10.47 4.40
CA CYS A 18 1.62 -9.31 3.57
C CYS A 18 2.28 -9.78 2.27
N LEU A 19 1.61 -9.57 1.12
CA LEU A 19 1.99 -10.15 -0.16
C LEU A 19 2.80 -9.16 -0.99
N THR A 20 4.08 -9.45 -1.21
CA THR A 20 5.01 -8.61 -1.96
C THR A 20 5.48 -9.33 -3.22
N VAL A 21 5.47 -8.61 -4.34
CA VAL A 21 6.15 -9.01 -5.59
C VAL A 21 7.22 -7.97 -5.88
N THR A 22 8.44 -8.42 -6.14
CA THR A 22 9.58 -7.54 -6.41
C THR A 22 10.48 -8.08 -7.52
N ALA A 23 11.24 -7.20 -8.16
CA ALA A 23 12.28 -7.54 -9.13
C ALA A 23 13.31 -6.41 -9.26
N ASN A 24 14.55 -6.64 -8.83
CA ASN A 24 15.65 -5.67 -8.92
C ASN A 24 15.33 -4.31 -8.26
N ARG A 25 14.70 -4.36 -7.08
CA ARG A 25 14.29 -3.18 -6.30
C ARG A 25 14.73 -3.28 -4.83
N LYS A 26 15.92 -3.87 -4.59
CA LYS A 26 16.49 -4.04 -3.24
C LYS A 26 16.42 -2.78 -2.40
N HIS A 27 16.69 -1.61 -3.00
CA HIS A 27 16.66 -0.33 -2.29
C HIS A 27 15.26 0.05 -1.80
N LEU A 28 14.19 -0.21 -2.57
CA LEU A 28 12.80 0.07 -2.18
C LEU A 28 12.30 -0.95 -1.15
N MET A 29 12.68 -2.23 -1.30
CA MET A 29 12.35 -3.29 -0.35
C MET A 29 12.77 -2.96 1.09
N LYS A 30 13.84 -2.18 1.31
CA LYS A 30 14.24 -1.71 2.65
C LYS A 30 13.09 -1.00 3.38
N ARG A 31 12.35 -0.15 2.66
CA ARG A 31 11.19 0.57 3.22
C ARG A 31 10.00 -0.35 3.46
N ALA A 32 9.67 -1.22 2.50
CA ALA A 32 8.58 -2.18 2.66
C ALA A 32 8.81 -3.11 3.87
N VAL A 33 10.04 -3.61 4.08
CA VAL A 33 10.42 -4.41 5.25
C VAL A 33 10.35 -3.59 6.54
N ARG A 34 10.81 -2.33 6.54
CA ARG A 34 10.69 -1.43 7.71
C ARG A 34 9.22 -1.21 8.08
N CYS A 35 8.37 -0.91 7.11
CA CYS A 35 6.92 -0.75 7.34
C CYS A 35 6.29 -2.03 7.90
N PHE A 36 6.66 -3.20 7.40
CA PHE A 36 6.19 -4.49 7.92
C PHE A 36 6.60 -4.70 9.39
N ARG A 37 7.86 -4.46 9.73
CA ARG A 37 8.35 -4.59 11.10
C ARG A 37 7.65 -3.65 12.08
N ASN A 38 7.34 -2.45 11.64
CA ASN A 38 6.72 -1.40 12.45
C ASN A 38 5.20 -1.59 12.63
N GLN A 39 4.56 -2.58 11.96
CA GLN A 39 3.13 -2.82 12.13
C GLN A 39 2.79 -3.20 13.57
N THR A 40 1.77 -2.55 14.12
CA THR A 40 1.27 -2.81 15.49
C THR A 40 0.59 -4.17 15.63
N TYR A 41 0.06 -4.72 14.53
CA TYR A 41 -0.49 -6.08 14.48
C TYR A 41 0.63 -7.13 14.54
N GLN A 42 0.55 -8.07 15.49
CA GLN A 42 1.66 -8.96 15.79
C GLN A 42 1.65 -10.26 14.98
N ASN A 43 0.48 -10.92 14.82
CA ASN A 43 0.40 -12.21 14.12
C ASN A 43 0.41 -11.99 12.59
N LYS A 44 1.61 -11.79 12.03
CA LYS A 44 1.81 -11.46 10.62
C LYS A 44 3.06 -12.11 10.03
N GLU A 45 3.02 -12.33 8.73
CA GLU A 45 4.17 -12.75 7.92
C GLU A 45 4.32 -11.88 6.66
N LEU A 46 5.51 -11.85 6.09
CA LEU A 46 5.82 -11.22 4.82
C LEU A 46 6.13 -12.30 3.79
N VAL A 47 5.26 -12.44 2.79
CA VAL A 47 5.45 -13.36 1.66
C VAL A 47 6.01 -12.57 0.49
N ILE A 48 7.20 -12.95 0.02
CA ILE A 48 7.93 -12.25 -1.05
C ILE A 48 8.12 -13.18 -2.22
N VAL A 49 7.62 -12.81 -3.38
CA VAL A 49 7.90 -13.45 -4.67
C VAL A 49 8.80 -12.53 -5.48
N ASP A 50 10.01 -12.99 -5.75
CA ASP A 50 11.08 -12.22 -6.40
C ASP A 50 11.54 -12.94 -7.68
N ASP A 51 11.38 -12.31 -8.84
CA ASP A 51 11.92 -12.77 -10.11
C ASP A 51 13.06 -11.88 -10.66
N GLY A 52 13.66 -11.05 -9.79
CA GLY A 52 14.84 -10.24 -10.10
C GLY A 52 16.15 -11.00 -9.94
N ASP A 53 17.26 -10.31 -10.16
CA ASP A 53 18.62 -10.86 -10.07
C ASP A 53 19.35 -10.40 -8.78
N GLU A 54 18.82 -9.39 -8.09
CA GLU A 54 19.42 -8.88 -6.85
C GLU A 54 19.22 -9.83 -5.67
N ASP A 55 20.18 -9.84 -4.77
CA ASP A 55 20.15 -10.56 -3.50
C ASP A 55 19.48 -9.69 -2.43
N LEU A 56 18.47 -10.24 -1.74
CA LEU A 56 17.72 -9.56 -0.69
C LEU A 56 18.15 -9.95 0.74
N ASP A 57 19.14 -10.83 0.94
CA ASP A 57 19.52 -11.36 2.25
C ASP A 57 19.77 -10.25 3.29
N GLU A 58 20.50 -9.20 2.91
CA GLU A 58 20.76 -8.05 3.79
C GLU A 58 19.49 -7.31 4.21
N VAL A 59 18.52 -7.19 3.29
CA VAL A 59 17.25 -6.50 3.53
C VAL A 59 16.35 -7.32 4.43
N LEU A 60 16.39 -8.64 4.30
CA LEU A 60 15.58 -9.58 5.05
C LEU A 60 16.20 -9.98 6.40
N ALA A 61 17.51 -9.79 6.58
CA ALA A 61 18.22 -10.11 7.83
C ALA A 61 17.57 -9.57 9.14
N PRO A 62 16.86 -8.43 9.15
CA PRO A 62 16.17 -7.95 10.34
C PRO A 62 14.89 -8.71 10.70
N LEU A 63 14.41 -9.64 9.85
CA LEU A 63 13.21 -10.45 10.07
C LEU A 63 13.61 -11.81 10.63
N SER A 64 12.78 -12.36 11.54
CA SER A 64 12.96 -13.74 11.97
C SER A 64 12.45 -14.72 10.90
N PRO A 65 13.00 -15.95 10.83
CA PRO A 65 12.63 -16.92 9.79
C PRO A 65 11.13 -17.30 9.77
N ASP A 66 10.44 -17.16 10.89
CA ASP A 66 9.00 -17.38 11.01
C ASP A 66 8.15 -16.19 10.53
N GLN A 67 8.78 -15.03 10.30
CA GLN A 67 8.13 -13.81 9.82
C GLN A 67 8.26 -13.59 8.31
N VAL A 68 9.08 -14.37 7.62
CA VAL A 68 9.32 -14.17 6.19
C VAL A 68 9.26 -15.48 5.42
N HIS A 69 8.47 -15.49 4.36
CA HIS A 69 8.45 -16.56 3.36
C HIS A 69 8.95 -15.98 2.03
N TYR A 70 10.18 -16.34 1.65
CA TYR A 70 10.87 -15.81 0.47
C TYR A 70 10.94 -16.85 -0.64
N VAL A 71 10.36 -16.51 -1.79
CA VAL A 71 10.31 -17.37 -2.98
C VAL A 71 11.08 -16.69 -4.11
N LYS A 72 12.27 -17.19 -4.39
CA LYS A 72 13.06 -16.76 -5.55
C LYS A 72 12.65 -17.54 -6.78
N LEU A 73 12.28 -16.82 -7.83
CA LEU A 73 11.92 -17.39 -9.12
C LEU A 73 12.96 -17.07 -10.17
N GLU A 74 13.08 -17.95 -11.16
CA GLU A 74 13.82 -17.63 -12.38
C GLU A 74 13.05 -16.61 -13.21
N LYS A 75 13.73 -15.57 -13.68
CA LYS A 75 13.13 -14.54 -14.53
C LYS A 75 12.74 -15.14 -15.89
N LYS A 76 11.46 -15.03 -16.25
CA LYS A 76 10.91 -15.53 -17.49
C LYS A 76 9.97 -14.50 -18.15
N PRO A 77 9.90 -14.46 -19.50
CA PRO A 77 8.99 -13.53 -20.19
C PRO A 77 7.50 -13.71 -19.84
N GLU A 78 7.10 -14.93 -19.46
CA GLU A 78 5.75 -15.27 -19.00
C GLU A 78 5.44 -14.86 -17.56
N ASN A 79 6.41 -14.42 -16.79
CA ASN A 79 6.19 -13.87 -15.44
C ASN A 79 5.53 -12.50 -15.55
N THR A 80 4.22 -12.50 -15.75
CA THR A 80 3.43 -11.26 -15.67
C THR A 80 3.19 -10.91 -14.21
N LEU A 81 2.94 -9.63 -13.90
CA LEU A 81 2.68 -9.18 -12.54
C LEU A 81 1.51 -9.95 -11.90
N GLY A 82 0.42 -10.19 -12.65
CA GLY A 82 -0.70 -10.98 -12.16
C GLY A 82 -0.33 -12.44 -11.83
N LYS A 83 0.58 -13.07 -12.59
CA LYS A 83 1.07 -14.43 -12.25
C LYS A 83 1.92 -14.42 -10.97
N LEU A 84 2.81 -13.45 -10.82
CA LEU A 84 3.63 -13.32 -9.62
C LEU A 84 2.78 -13.04 -8.38
N ARG A 85 1.75 -12.19 -8.49
CA ARG A 85 0.78 -11.95 -7.42
C ARG A 85 -0.01 -13.22 -7.07
N ASN A 86 -0.42 -14.03 -8.07
CA ASN A 86 -1.07 -15.32 -7.80
C ASN A 86 -0.12 -16.28 -7.07
N ARG A 87 1.16 -16.27 -7.44
CA ARG A 87 2.16 -17.06 -6.70
C ARG A 87 2.25 -16.61 -5.24
N SER A 88 2.21 -15.32 -4.94
CA SER A 88 2.22 -14.85 -3.55
C SER A 88 0.95 -15.25 -2.78
N LEU A 89 -0.22 -15.34 -3.44
CA LEU A 89 -1.44 -15.90 -2.84
C LEU A 89 -1.29 -17.38 -2.50
N GLU A 90 -0.63 -18.17 -3.36
CA GLU A 90 -0.41 -19.61 -3.18
C GLU A 90 0.59 -19.91 -2.05
N GLU A 91 1.53 -19.03 -1.81
CA GLU A 91 2.57 -19.16 -0.79
C GLU A 91 2.14 -18.61 0.58
N ALA A 92 1.00 -17.93 0.65
CA ALA A 92 0.49 -17.33 1.88
C ALA A 92 -0.17 -18.36 2.79
N ASP A 93 0.10 -18.25 4.10
CA ASP A 93 -0.41 -19.14 5.15
C ASP A 93 -1.37 -18.42 6.13
N GLY A 94 -1.65 -17.14 5.86
CA GLY A 94 -2.52 -16.31 6.70
C GLY A 94 -4.01 -16.51 6.45
N ASP A 95 -4.81 -16.27 7.50
CA ASP A 95 -6.27 -16.18 7.40
C ASP A 95 -6.71 -14.97 6.58
N PHE A 96 -5.92 -13.90 6.64
CA PHE A 96 -6.10 -12.65 5.91
C PHE A 96 -4.89 -12.33 5.06
N LEU A 97 -5.13 -11.84 3.84
CA LEU A 97 -4.10 -11.53 2.86
C LEU A 97 -4.16 -10.04 2.53
N VAL A 98 -3.03 -9.34 2.55
CA VAL A 98 -2.96 -7.91 2.26
C VAL A 98 -1.92 -7.63 1.19
N GLN A 99 -2.28 -6.85 0.16
CA GLN A 99 -1.32 -6.39 -0.83
C GLN A 99 -0.29 -5.46 -0.19
N TRP A 100 1.00 -5.74 -0.44
CA TRP A 100 2.14 -5.05 0.16
C TRP A 100 3.21 -4.78 -0.89
N ASP A 101 3.03 -3.69 -1.66
CA ASP A 101 3.95 -3.35 -2.76
C ASP A 101 5.31 -2.89 -2.22
N ASP A 102 6.38 -3.18 -2.95
CA ASP A 102 7.76 -2.91 -2.54
C ASP A 102 8.13 -1.43 -2.58
N ASP A 103 7.37 -0.60 -3.30
CA ASP A 103 7.67 0.80 -3.59
C ASP A 103 6.80 1.83 -2.83
N ASP A 104 5.85 1.38 -2.01
CA ASP A 104 4.94 2.23 -1.23
C ASP A 104 5.35 2.34 0.26
N TRP A 105 4.65 3.18 1.03
CA TRP A 105 4.81 3.29 2.48
C TRP A 105 3.50 3.02 3.21
N TYR A 106 3.60 2.36 4.37
CA TYR A 106 2.47 1.86 5.15
C TYR A 106 2.58 2.30 6.60
N HIS A 107 1.52 2.95 7.09
CA HIS A 107 1.39 3.36 8.48
C HIS A 107 1.43 2.14 9.42
N PRO A 108 2.01 2.24 10.63
CA PRO A 108 2.06 1.13 11.60
C PRO A 108 0.72 0.49 11.93
N ASP A 109 -0.38 1.21 11.90
CA ASP A 109 -1.71 0.68 12.22
C ASP A 109 -2.47 0.13 11.02
N ARG A 110 -1.88 0.10 9.80
CA ARG A 110 -2.60 -0.33 8.60
C ARG A 110 -3.19 -1.72 8.74
N ILE A 111 -2.37 -2.70 9.14
CA ILE A 111 -2.82 -4.09 9.28
C ILE A 111 -3.89 -4.20 10.36
N ALA A 112 -3.69 -3.58 11.51
CA ALA A 112 -4.63 -3.66 12.63
C ALA A 112 -6.02 -3.14 12.26
N VAL A 113 -6.10 -1.97 11.60
CA VAL A 113 -7.38 -1.37 11.18
C VAL A 113 -8.09 -2.23 10.13
N GLN A 114 -7.37 -2.74 9.13
CA GLN A 114 -7.97 -3.56 8.08
C GLN A 114 -8.35 -4.96 8.58
N ALA A 115 -7.52 -5.60 9.42
CA ALA A 115 -7.82 -6.88 10.03
C ALA A 115 -9.08 -6.81 10.93
N GLN A 116 -9.25 -5.72 11.70
CA GLN A 116 -10.45 -5.51 12.50
C GLN A 116 -11.71 -5.50 11.62
N THR A 117 -11.65 -4.86 10.45
CA THR A 117 -12.76 -4.86 9.49
C THR A 117 -13.16 -6.28 9.06
N LEU A 118 -12.17 -7.14 8.78
CA LEU A 118 -12.46 -8.53 8.40
C LEU A 118 -12.98 -9.33 9.61
N MET A 119 -12.46 -9.09 10.81
CA MET A 119 -12.99 -9.70 12.04
C MET A 119 -14.44 -9.29 12.31
N ASP A 120 -14.85 -8.08 11.92
CA ASP A 120 -16.24 -7.61 12.00
C ASP A 120 -17.17 -8.28 10.95
N GLY A 121 -16.64 -9.24 10.18
CA GLY A 121 -17.39 -10.11 9.28
C GLY A 121 -17.40 -9.70 7.81
N TYR A 122 -16.53 -8.78 7.38
CA TYR A 122 -16.33 -8.51 5.96
C TYR A 122 -15.37 -9.54 5.34
N ASP A 123 -15.53 -9.77 4.04
CA ASP A 123 -14.66 -10.69 3.28
C ASP A 123 -13.45 -9.95 2.70
N ALA A 124 -13.62 -8.67 2.37
CA ALA A 124 -12.55 -7.82 1.90
C ALA A 124 -12.78 -6.35 2.27
N CYS A 125 -11.69 -5.58 2.32
CA CYS A 125 -11.74 -4.13 2.45
C CYS A 125 -10.61 -3.45 1.67
N CYS A 126 -10.86 -2.20 1.24
CA CYS A 126 -9.86 -1.29 0.71
C CYS A 126 -9.98 0.08 1.38
N LEU A 127 -8.96 0.91 1.25
CA LEU A 127 -9.05 2.33 1.59
C LEU A 127 -9.77 3.09 0.46
N SER A 128 -10.66 4.03 0.79
CA SER A 128 -11.30 4.93 -0.20
C SER A 128 -10.31 5.89 -0.82
N GLY A 129 -9.32 6.33 -0.05
CA GLY A 129 -8.27 7.25 -0.44
C GLY A 129 -6.91 6.85 0.13
N ALA A 130 -5.86 7.39 -0.47
CA ALA A 130 -4.48 7.26 -0.01
C ALA A 130 -3.75 8.59 -0.19
N LEU A 131 -2.72 8.82 0.60
CA LEU A 131 -1.80 9.88 0.30
C LEU A 131 -1.00 9.54 -0.97
N MET A 132 -0.81 10.54 -1.80
CA MET A 132 -0.02 10.46 -3.03
C MET A 132 1.19 11.38 -2.86
N HIS A 133 2.38 10.85 -3.04
CA HIS A 133 3.62 11.61 -3.02
C HIS A 133 4.38 11.44 -4.32
N LEU A 134 4.91 12.54 -4.86
CA LEU A 134 5.82 12.54 -6.00
C LEU A 134 7.18 13.05 -5.54
N ASP A 135 8.20 12.21 -5.70
CA ASP A 135 9.60 12.52 -5.35
C ASP A 135 10.24 13.39 -6.45
N GLU A 136 9.60 14.53 -6.73
CA GLU A 136 10.11 15.53 -7.67
C GLU A 136 9.48 16.91 -7.42
N GLN A 137 10.22 17.94 -7.81
CA GLN A 137 9.72 19.32 -7.76
C GLN A 137 8.60 19.54 -8.78
N PRO A 138 7.58 20.35 -8.45
CA PRO A 138 7.36 21.08 -7.18
C PRO A 138 6.56 20.30 -6.13
N TYR A 139 6.31 19.00 -6.31
CA TYR A 139 5.39 18.18 -5.50
C TYR A 139 6.05 17.55 -4.27
N MET A 140 7.39 17.53 -4.18
CA MET A 140 8.13 16.84 -3.11
C MET A 140 7.67 17.18 -1.69
N GLN A 141 7.30 18.43 -1.42
CA GLN A 141 6.80 18.87 -0.11
C GLN A 141 5.26 18.99 -0.06
N HIS A 142 4.58 18.54 -1.12
CA HIS A 142 3.14 18.73 -1.29
C HIS A 142 2.42 17.42 -1.61
N PRO A 143 2.33 16.49 -0.65
CA PRO A 143 1.51 15.30 -0.82
C PRO A 143 0.03 15.70 -0.91
N TYR A 144 -0.76 14.86 -1.55
CA TYR A 144 -2.20 15.09 -1.70
C TYR A 144 -2.99 13.80 -1.54
N VAL A 145 -4.29 13.93 -1.25
CA VAL A 145 -5.16 12.76 -1.13
C VAL A 145 -5.74 12.39 -2.48
N GLY A 146 -5.47 11.17 -2.93
CA GLY A 146 -6.06 10.57 -4.12
C GLY A 146 -7.19 9.62 -3.74
N TYR A 147 -8.36 9.76 -4.38
CA TYR A 147 -9.53 8.91 -4.15
C TYR A 147 -9.86 8.07 -5.37
N LEU A 148 -10.44 6.88 -5.14
CA LEU A 148 -11.05 6.05 -6.16
C LEU A 148 -12.45 5.61 -5.74
N PRO A 149 -13.42 5.57 -6.67
CA PRO A 149 -14.82 5.22 -6.36
C PRO A 149 -14.96 3.83 -5.72
N ASP A 150 -14.18 2.88 -6.20
CA ASP A 150 -14.23 1.46 -5.78
C ASP A 150 -13.19 1.12 -4.69
N GLY A 151 -12.41 2.11 -4.22
CA GLY A 151 -11.28 1.94 -3.31
C GLY A 151 -9.93 1.88 -4.05
N ILE A 152 -8.85 2.02 -3.31
CA ILE A 152 -7.47 1.97 -3.81
C ILE A 152 -7.05 0.50 -3.95
N PRO A 153 -6.92 -0.08 -5.17
CA PRO A 153 -6.67 -1.52 -5.34
C PRO A 153 -5.43 -2.02 -4.58
N GLY A 154 -4.32 -1.29 -4.60
CA GLY A 154 -3.10 -1.63 -3.86
C GLY A 154 -3.24 -1.60 -2.33
N SER A 155 -4.40 -1.21 -1.80
CA SER A 155 -4.68 -1.25 -0.36
C SER A 155 -5.55 -2.44 0.07
N ILE A 156 -5.90 -3.35 -0.85
CA ILE A 156 -6.81 -4.46 -0.54
C ILE A 156 -6.27 -5.35 0.59
N MET A 157 -7.16 -5.67 1.54
CA MET A 157 -7.02 -6.80 2.46
C MET A 157 -8.28 -7.65 2.34
N HIS A 158 -8.11 -8.97 2.32
CA HIS A 158 -9.22 -9.92 2.14
C HIS A 158 -8.96 -11.24 2.89
N ARG A 159 -10.01 -12.04 3.09
CA ARG A 159 -9.87 -13.40 3.60
C ARG A 159 -9.15 -14.27 2.58
N ALA A 160 -8.48 -15.32 3.05
CA ALA A 160 -7.93 -16.34 2.16
C ALA A 160 -9.08 -16.98 1.34
N ASP A 161 -8.92 -17.06 0.02
CA ASP A 161 -9.87 -17.63 -0.94
C ASP A 161 -9.12 -18.25 -2.11
N GLU A 162 -9.45 -19.50 -2.45
CA GLU A 162 -8.79 -20.21 -3.54
C GLU A 162 -9.40 -19.93 -4.93
N GLY A 163 -10.59 -19.32 -4.98
CA GLY A 163 -11.34 -19.09 -6.21
C GLY A 163 -11.01 -17.78 -6.92
N ILE A 164 -10.66 -16.73 -6.15
CA ILE A 164 -10.37 -15.40 -6.69
C ILE A 164 -8.88 -15.26 -6.99
N ARG A 165 -8.55 -14.89 -8.24
CA ARG A 165 -7.16 -14.79 -8.73
C ARG A 165 -6.95 -13.53 -9.55
N TYR A 166 -5.72 -13.01 -9.53
CA TYR A 166 -5.32 -11.93 -10.42
C TYR A 166 -5.34 -12.41 -11.89
N PRO A 167 -5.83 -11.60 -12.85
CA PRO A 167 -5.67 -11.91 -14.27
C PRO A 167 -4.20 -11.90 -14.66
N HIS A 168 -3.82 -12.76 -15.61
CA HIS A 168 -2.43 -12.88 -16.07
C HIS A 168 -2.03 -11.71 -16.99
N THR A 169 -2.18 -10.49 -16.51
CA THR A 169 -1.84 -9.25 -17.21
C THR A 169 -0.63 -8.57 -16.57
N ARG A 170 -0.05 -7.62 -17.29
CA ARG A 170 1.09 -6.83 -16.80
C ARG A 170 0.68 -5.53 -16.11
N ARG A 171 -0.56 -5.08 -16.33
CA ARG A 171 -1.10 -3.81 -15.79
C ARG A 171 -2.58 -3.96 -15.50
N ALA A 172 -3.06 -3.18 -14.51
CA ALA A 172 -4.45 -3.14 -14.07
C ALA A 172 -5.02 -4.48 -13.55
N GLU A 173 -4.15 -5.44 -13.23
CA GLU A 173 -4.52 -6.72 -12.62
C GLU A 173 -5.15 -6.52 -11.25
N ASP A 174 -4.67 -5.54 -10.49
CA ASP A 174 -5.17 -5.13 -9.18
C ASP A 174 -6.60 -4.60 -9.23
N THR A 175 -6.93 -3.82 -10.25
CA THR A 175 -8.30 -3.28 -10.42
C THR A 175 -9.30 -4.38 -10.77
N VAL A 176 -8.91 -5.35 -11.60
CA VAL A 176 -9.78 -6.49 -11.94
C VAL A 176 -9.94 -7.38 -10.72
N TYR A 177 -8.87 -7.65 -10.00
CA TYR A 177 -8.88 -8.45 -8.77
C TYR A 177 -9.80 -7.83 -7.69
N LEU A 178 -9.71 -6.51 -7.48
CA LEU A 178 -10.59 -5.81 -6.55
C LEU A 178 -12.07 -6.00 -6.91
N LYS A 179 -12.43 -5.93 -8.19
CA LYS A 179 -13.82 -6.08 -8.63
C LYS A 179 -14.43 -7.44 -8.27
N GLU A 180 -13.66 -8.52 -8.34
CA GLU A 180 -14.12 -9.85 -7.91
C GLU A 180 -14.47 -9.85 -6.40
N TRP A 181 -13.72 -9.12 -5.60
CA TRP A 181 -13.99 -8.99 -4.16
C TRP A 181 -15.19 -8.09 -3.85
N MET A 182 -15.50 -7.12 -4.72
CA MET A 182 -16.67 -6.24 -4.54
C MET A 182 -18.01 -6.99 -4.62
N ASP A 183 -18.03 -8.17 -5.24
CA ASP A 183 -19.21 -9.06 -5.28
C ASP A 183 -19.42 -9.85 -3.97
N ARG A 184 -18.52 -9.71 -3.00
CA ARG A 184 -18.58 -10.30 -1.65
C ARG A 184 -19.00 -9.24 -0.62
N ARG A 185 -18.92 -9.57 0.67
CA ARG A 185 -19.09 -8.57 1.75
C ARG A 185 -17.89 -7.64 1.80
N TYR A 186 -17.86 -6.69 0.91
CA TYR A 186 -16.78 -5.71 0.74
C TYR A 186 -17.07 -4.42 1.49
N LEU A 187 -16.05 -3.84 2.14
CA LEU A 187 -16.10 -2.53 2.76
C LEU A 187 -15.01 -1.61 2.22
N GLN A 188 -15.43 -0.46 1.74
CA GLN A 188 -14.52 0.64 1.47
C GLN A 188 -14.35 1.47 2.75
N LEU A 189 -13.15 1.44 3.34
CA LEU A 189 -12.84 2.20 4.55
C LEU A 189 -12.88 3.70 4.26
N PRO A 190 -13.51 4.50 5.14
CA PRO A 190 -13.73 5.92 4.90
C PRO A 190 -12.43 6.74 4.85
N ASP A 191 -12.52 7.94 4.29
CA ASP A 191 -11.42 8.86 4.00
C ASP A 191 -10.52 9.20 5.20
N LYS A 192 -11.05 9.16 6.42
CA LYS A 192 -10.26 9.34 7.64
C LYS A 192 -9.09 8.35 7.77
N HIS A 193 -9.13 7.23 7.04
CA HIS A 193 -8.08 6.21 7.02
C HIS A 193 -7.06 6.37 5.88
N SER A 194 -7.16 7.42 5.06
CA SER A 194 -6.23 7.64 3.94
C SER A 194 -4.76 7.84 4.35
N HIS A 195 -4.51 8.19 5.61
CA HIS A 195 -3.16 8.28 6.20
C HIS A 195 -2.47 6.91 6.35
N LEU A 196 -3.21 5.81 6.28
CA LEU A 196 -2.67 4.45 6.45
C LEU A 196 -1.81 3.99 5.28
N PHE A 197 -1.86 4.69 4.14
CA PHE A 197 -1.18 4.29 2.93
C PHE A 197 -0.68 5.51 2.14
N ILE A 198 0.62 5.54 1.82
CA ILE A 198 1.24 6.55 0.95
C ILE A 198 1.75 5.86 -0.30
N ARG A 199 1.17 6.22 -1.45
CA ARG A 199 1.65 5.80 -2.76
C ARG A 199 2.77 6.71 -3.23
N CYS A 200 3.91 6.12 -3.57
CA CYS A 200 5.12 6.84 -3.90
C CYS A 200 5.41 6.80 -5.40
N TYR A 201 5.58 7.96 -6.00
CA TYR A 201 6.13 8.08 -7.34
C TYR A 201 7.62 8.43 -7.25
N HIS A 202 8.47 7.58 -7.80
CA HIS A 202 9.94 7.69 -7.76
C HIS A 202 10.57 7.59 -9.18
N GLY A 203 9.77 7.72 -10.23
CA GLY A 203 10.22 7.78 -11.62
C GLY A 203 10.44 6.42 -12.31
N SER A 204 10.60 5.32 -11.56
CA SER A 204 10.70 3.95 -12.09
C SER A 204 9.46 3.08 -11.83
N ASN A 205 8.33 3.71 -11.49
CA ASN A 205 7.06 3.03 -11.29
C ASN A 205 6.50 2.46 -12.61
N THR A 206 5.66 1.42 -12.50
CA THR A 206 4.91 0.88 -13.65
C THR A 206 3.98 1.91 -14.29
N TRP A 207 3.45 2.84 -13.50
CA TRP A 207 2.59 3.94 -13.94
C TRP A 207 3.37 5.24 -14.05
N GLU A 208 3.10 5.99 -15.11
CA GLU A 208 3.71 7.29 -15.38
C GLU A 208 3.19 8.37 -14.42
N LYS A 209 3.94 9.46 -14.27
CA LYS A 209 3.59 10.65 -13.48
C LYS A 209 2.16 11.16 -13.71
N ASP A 210 1.74 11.20 -14.96
CA ASP A 210 0.39 11.66 -15.33
C ASP A 210 -0.71 10.82 -14.69
N HIS A 211 -0.48 9.53 -14.47
CA HIS A 211 -1.42 8.67 -13.75
C HIS A 211 -1.61 9.13 -12.30
N PHE A 212 -0.54 9.50 -11.62
CA PHE A 212 -0.59 10.07 -10.27
C PHE A 212 -1.31 11.41 -10.29
N LEU A 213 -0.92 12.34 -11.15
CA LEU A 213 -1.50 13.69 -11.22
C LEU A 213 -2.98 13.71 -11.62
N ARG A 214 -3.47 12.70 -12.35
CA ARG A 214 -4.92 12.58 -12.65
C ARG A 214 -5.76 12.46 -11.39
N ARG A 215 -5.21 11.92 -10.28
CA ARG A 215 -5.93 11.81 -9.01
C ARG A 215 -6.30 13.14 -8.39
N ILE A 216 -5.62 14.24 -8.74
CA ILE A 216 -5.97 15.59 -8.31
C ILE A 216 -7.26 16.07 -9.02
N ARG A 217 -7.56 15.56 -10.22
CA ARG A 217 -8.63 16.02 -11.13
C ARG A 217 -9.49 14.87 -11.67
N ASN A 218 -9.75 13.86 -10.86
CA ASN A 218 -10.42 12.64 -11.30
C ASN A 218 -11.95 12.72 -11.37
N ASN A 219 -12.54 13.85 -10.99
CA ASN A 219 -13.97 14.14 -11.17
C ASN A 219 -14.15 15.59 -11.67
N PRO A 220 -15.34 15.99 -12.21
CA PRO A 220 -15.57 17.32 -12.76
C PRO A 220 -15.34 18.48 -11.77
N GLN A 221 -15.71 18.32 -10.52
CA GLN A 221 -15.52 19.33 -9.47
C GLN A 221 -14.02 19.54 -9.18
N ASP A 222 -13.28 18.48 -8.99
CA ASP A 222 -11.84 18.53 -8.76
C ASP A 222 -11.11 19.11 -9.99
N ALA A 223 -11.53 18.77 -11.20
CA ALA A 223 -10.95 19.32 -12.42
C ALA A 223 -11.16 20.84 -12.52
N LEU A 224 -12.36 21.33 -12.17
CA LEU A 224 -12.66 22.76 -12.13
C LEU A 224 -11.81 23.47 -11.06
N LEU A 225 -11.73 22.92 -9.85
CA LEU A 225 -10.91 23.46 -8.77
C LEU A 225 -9.42 23.46 -9.13
N TYR A 226 -8.92 22.39 -9.76
CA TYR A 226 -7.55 22.30 -10.25
C TYR A 226 -7.25 23.41 -11.25
N PHE A 227 -8.13 23.61 -12.26
CA PHE A 227 -7.99 24.69 -13.24
C PHE A 227 -7.98 26.07 -12.53
N TRP A 228 -8.93 26.31 -11.63
CA TRP A 228 -9.04 27.56 -10.89
C TRP A 228 -7.78 27.87 -10.08
N HIS A 229 -7.31 26.91 -9.28
CA HIS A 229 -6.13 27.13 -8.44
C HIS A 229 -4.85 27.23 -9.25
N LYS A 230 -4.69 26.44 -10.31
CA LYS A 230 -3.48 26.44 -11.14
C LYS A 230 -3.41 27.61 -12.10
N MET A 231 -4.51 27.90 -12.84
CA MET A 231 -4.48 28.85 -13.94
C MET A 231 -4.95 30.26 -13.56
N ILE A 232 -5.91 30.37 -12.65
CA ILE A 232 -6.47 31.66 -12.27
C ILE A 232 -5.76 32.24 -11.04
N LYS A 233 -5.59 31.44 -9.98
CA LYS A 233 -4.92 31.90 -8.76
C LYS A 233 -3.39 31.77 -8.80
N GLY A 234 -2.83 30.94 -9.67
CA GLY A 234 -1.39 30.61 -9.66
C GLY A 234 -0.91 29.90 -8.39
N LYS A 235 -1.82 29.30 -7.62
CA LYS A 235 -1.58 28.65 -6.31
C LYS A 235 -2.16 27.25 -6.29
N LEU A 236 -1.51 26.32 -7.02
CA LEU A 236 -2.00 24.95 -7.14
C LEU A 236 -2.15 24.23 -5.81
N PHE A 237 -1.23 24.45 -4.88
CA PHE A 237 -1.20 23.76 -3.59
C PHE A 237 -2.24 24.28 -2.58
N ASP A 238 -2.99 25.34 -2.91
CA ASP A 238 -4.20 25.73 -2.17
C ASP A 238 -5.42 24.86 -2.55
N HIS A 239 -5.31 23.95 -3.52
CA HIS A 239 -6.38 23.01 -3.89
C HIS A 239 -6.72 22.10 -2.69
N PRO A 240 -8.02 21.82 -2.42
CA PRO A 240 -8.45 21.06 -1.22
C PRO A 240 -7.73 19.72 -1.02
N LYS A 241 -7.36 19.02 -2.08
CA LYS A 241 -6.63 17.74 -1.97
C LYS A 241 -5.23 17.84 -1.36
N PHE A 242 -4.63 19.03 -1.34
CA PHE A 242 -3.35 19.28 -0.64
C PHE A 242 -3.55 19.75 0.80
N GLN A 243 -4.80 19.95 1.24
CA GLN A 243 -5.11 20.35 2.60
C GLN A 243 -5.25 19.11 3.47
N LEU A 244 -4.15 18.70 4.08
CA LEU A 244 -4.08 17.48 4.86
C LEU A 244 -4.66 17.65 6.27
N THR A 245 -5.24 16.58 6.83
CA THR A 245 -5.58 16.50 8.27
C THR A 245 -4.31 16.35 9.13
N ASP A 246 -4.44 16.42 10.44
CA ASP A 246 -3.29 16.26 11.35
C ASP A 246 -2.72 14.85 11.26
N GLU A 247 -3.57 13.81 11.17
CA GLU A 247 -3.15 12.43 11.02
C GLU A 247 -2.41 12.20 9.68
N GLN A 248 -2.89 12.82 8.60
CA GLN A 248 -2.24 12.73 7.29
C GLN A 248 -0.88 13.43 7.27
N ARG A 249 -0.76 14.61 7.94
CA ARG A 249 0.51 15.31 8.10
C ARG A 249 1.51 14.51 8.92
N GLU A 250 1.05 13.89 9.99
CA GLU A 250 1.90 13.05 10.83
C GLU A 250 2.38 11.81 10.08
N ALA A 251 1.50 11.10 9.36
CA ALA A 251 1.88 9.96 8.53
C ALA A 251 2.90 10.37 7.45
N PHE A 252 2.72 11.53 6.83
CA PHE A 252 3.68 12.02 5.84
C PHE A 252 5.03 12.37 6.46
N ARG A 253 5.07 12.94 7.66
CA ARG A 253 6.31 13.18 8.41
C ARG A 253 7.05 11.89 8.70
N MET A 254 6.35 10.86 9.21
CA MET A 254 6.93 9.53 9.47
C MET A 254 7.50 8.91 8.19
N TYR A 255 6.75 9.00 7.08
CA TYR A 255 7.21 8.52 5.77
C TYR A 255 8.50 9.22 5.31
N LEU A 256 8.60 10.55 5.45
CA LEU A 256 9.79 11.29 5.08
C LEU A 256 10.99 10.91 5.94
N GLU A 257 10.81 10.74 7.26
CA GLU A 257 11.85 10.29 8.19
C GLU A 257 12.35 8.89 7.80
N ASP A 258 11.46 7.91 7.68
CA ASP A 258 11.79 6.55 7.25
C ASP A 258 12.55 6.52 5.91
N SER A 259 12.08 7.31 4.95
CA SER A 259 12.65 7.32 3.60
C SER A 259 14.02 7.98 3.53
N ARG A 260 14.26 9.04 4.34
CA ARG A 260 15.58 9.70 4.46
C ARG A 260 16.60 8.82 5.18
N GLU A 261 16.21 8.16 6.27
CA GLU A 261 17.08 7.22 6.98
C GLU A 261 17.50 6.01 6.13
N LEU A 262 16.72 5.69 5.09
CA LEU A 262 17.00 4.61 4.15
C LEU A 262 17.66 5.09 2.85
N ASP A 263 18.04 6.37 2.77
CA ASP A 263 18.61 7.01 1.56
C ASP A 263 17.70 6.90 0.32
N LEU A 264 16.37 6.88 0.53
CA LEU A 264 15.38 6.83 -0.55
C LEU A 264 14.90 8.22 -0.99
N LEU A 265 15.14 9.24 -0.19
CA LEU A 265 14.85 10.64 -0.50
C LEU A 265 16.08 11.50 -0.20
N PRO A 266 16.30 12.59 -0.96
CA PRO A 266 17.40 13.49 -0.69
C PRO A 266 17.26 14.12 0.70
N THR A 267 18.39 14.23 1.42
CA THR A 267 18.46 15.01 2.65
C THR A 267 18.29 16.50 2.33
N GLU A 268 17.43 17.18 3.06
CA GLU A 268 17.32 18.65 2.97
C GLU A 268 18.64 19.27 3.48
N HIS A 269 19.28 20.05 2.63
CA HIS A 269 20.43 20.88 3.00
C HIS A 269 19.99 22.29 3.35
#